data_9a625b60ba4d1c5777adc3bb1f25c570
#
_entry.id   9a625b60ba4d1c5777adc3bb1f25c570
#
_cell.length_a   1.000
_cell.length_b   1.000
_cell.length_c   1.000
_cell.angle_alpha   90.00
_cell.angle_beta   90.00
_cell.angle_gamma   90.00
#
_symmetry.space_group_name_H-M   'P 1'
#
loop_
_entity.id
_entity.type
_entity.pdbx_description
1 polymer ?
#
loop_
_entity_poly.entity_id
_entity_poly.type
_entity_poly.pdbx_seq_one_letter_code
_entity_poly.pdbx_strand_id
1 'polypeptide(L)'
;SCPDGIATLILREVPFRGEGYILVRGVFGTLEGLLAECAGFCRAAGAERLFAAGEADFSGYPAAIRIRERSAPRESLLPAPEAVRLVPVTEETAADWAREYNARFRAVPAAESCSPAEERALAAGGEALWIWDGAERIGLGRVRGGELLAVAALQPGAGERCVRALAAQCTGPEVRLTCAEENRRAMRLYDRLGFSRGAEERVWFSI
;
A
#
# COMPACT_ATOMS: atom_id res chain seq x y z
N SER A 1 22.95 -13.58 -3.64
CA SER A 1 24.05 -12.92 -2.90
C SER A 1 25.17 -12.59 -3.87
N CYS A 2 25.80 -11.47 -3.68
CA CYS A 2 27.01 -11.07 -4.40
C CYS A 2 28.17 -10.87 -3.42
N PRO A 3 29.42 -10.66 -3.88
CA PRO A 3 30.56 -10.43 -2.98
C PRO A 3 30.34 -9.28 -1.99
N ASP A 4 29.61 -8.26 -2.40
CA ASP A 4 29.38 -7.06 -1.60
C ASP A 4 28.25 -7.20 -0.56
N GLY A 5 27.36 -8.22 -0.68
CA GLY A 5 26.29 -8.36 0.30
C GLY A 5 25.15 -9.28 -0.10
N ILE A 6 24.06 -9.15 0.65
CA ILE A 6 22.80 -9.89 0.47
C ILE A 6 21.66 -8.90 0.37
N ALA A 7 20.86 -9.03 -0.68
CA ALA A 7 19.64 -8.27 -0.86
C ALA A 7 18.49 -9.15 -1.37
N THR A 8 17.26 -8.75 -1.09
CA THR A 8 16.04 -9.32 -1.67
C THR A 8 15.56 -8.37 -2.78
N LEU A 9 15.39 -8.90 -4.00
CA LEU A 9 14.83 -8.16 -5.12
C LEU A 9 13.31 -8.38 -5.16
N ILE A 10 12.56 -7.29 -5.17
CA ILE A 10 11.11 -7.29 -5.25
C ILE A 10 10.73 -6.76 -6.63
N LEU A 11 10.36 -7.66 -7.55
CA LEU A 11 10.12 -7.36 -8.95
C LEU A 11 8.64 -7.40 -9.33
N ARG A 12 7.75 -7.68 -8.37
CA ARG A 12 6.31 -7.82 -8.62
C ARG A 12 5.67 -6.58 -9.23
N GLU A 13 6.22 -5.39 -8.96
CA GLU A 13 5.69 -4.12 -9.48
C GLU A 13 6.25 -3.74 -10.86
N VAL A 14 7.24 -4.45 -11.37
CA VAL A 14 7.82 -4.19 -12.69
C VAL A 14 6.77 -4.22 -13.81
N PRO A 15 5.91 -5.28 -13.93
CA PRO A 15 4.94 -5.35 -15.01
C PRO A 15 3.79 -4.32 -14.89
N PHE A 16 3.57 -3.75 -13.71
CA PHE A 16 2.47 -2.82 -13.47
C PHE A 16 2.92 -1.36 -13.49
N ARG A 17 4.11 -1.08 -12.96
CA ARG A 17 4.57 0.28 -12.65
C ARG A 17 5.99 0.56 -13.14
N GLY A 18 6.70 -0.43 -13.66
CA GLY A 18 8.12 -0.31 -14.00
C GLY A 18 9.03 -0.12 -12.79
N GLU A 19 8.58 -0.50 -11.58
CA GLU A 19 9.29 -0.29 -10.33
C GLU A 19 9.92 -1.59 -9.81
N GLY A 20 11.22 -1.52 -9.50
CA GLY A 20 11.93 -2.57 -8.78
C GLY A 20 12.35 -2.07 -7.40
N TYR A 21 12.26 -2.95 -6.40
CA TYR A 21 12.63 -2.63 -5.02
C TYR A 21 13.71 -3.58 -4.53
N ILE A 22 14.76 -3.04 -3.90
CA ILE A 22 15.92 -3.75 -3.37
C ILE A 22 15.91 -3.62 -1.86
N LEU A 23 15.69 -4.73 -1.16
CA LEU A 23 15.75 -4.74 0.29
C LEU A 23 17.11 -5.31 0.72
N VAL A 24 18.01 -4.43 1.14
CA VAL A 24 19.34 -4.78 1.63
C VAL A 24 19.21 -5.51 2.97
N ARG A 25 19.84 -6.68 3.05
CA ARG A 25 19.84 -7.56 4.25
C ARG A 25 21.17 -7.57 4.95
N GLY A 26 22.26 -7.22 4.25
CA GLY A 26 23.59 -7.13 4.80
C GLY A 26 24.58 -6.65 3.75
N VAL A 27 25.55 -5.87 4.17
CA VAL A 27 26.65 -5.35 3.33
C VAL A 27 27.96 -5.90 3.88
N PHE A 28 28.75 -6.57 3.04
CA PHE A 28 30.06 -7.17 3.39
C PHE A 28 31.21 -6.44 2.70
N GLY A 29 30.99 -5.90 1.51
CA GLY A 29 31.89 -5.05 0.78
C GLY A 29 31.40 -3.59 0.76
N THR A 30 30.93 -3.10 -0.39
CA THR A 30 30.42 -1.75 -0.52
C THR A 30 28.91 -1.75 -0.81
N LEU A 31 28.17 -0.81 -0.23
CA LEU A 31 26.75 -0.62 -0.55
C LEU A 31 26.57 -0.27 -2.04
N GLU A 32 27.45 0.57 -2.59
CA GLU A 32 27.42 0.97 -3.99
C GLU A 32 27.57 -0.24 -4.93
N GLY A 33 28.54 -1.13 -4.68
CA GLY A 33 28.75 -2.35 -5.47
C GLY A 33 27.54 -3.29 -5.40
N LEU A 34 27.00 -3.52 -4.19
CA LEU A 34 25.79 -4.32 -4.00
C LEU A 34 24.59 -3.74 -4.77
N LEU A 35 24.35 -2.43 -4.66
CA LEU A 35 23.24 -1.79 -5.33
C LEU A 35 23.42 -1.76 -6.85
N ALA A 36 24.64 -1.56 -7.36
CA ALA A 36 24.92 -1.59 -8.81
C ALA A 36 24.59 -2.97 -9.41
N GLU A 37 25.01 -4.05 -8.75
CA GLU A 37 24.70 -5.42 -9.20
C GLU A 37 23.19 -5.70 -9.15
N CYS A 38 22.55 -5.40 -8.02
CA CYS A 38 21.10 -5.56 -7.86
C CYS A 38 20.31 -4.75 -8.90
N ALA A 39 20.74 -3.51 -9.17
CA ALA A 39 20.13 -2.65 -10.19
C ALA A 39 20.23 -3.26 -11.58
N GLY A 40 21.36 -3.89 -11.91
CA GLY A 40 21.54 -4.63 -13.17
C GLY A 40 20.47 -5.71 -13.35
N PHE A 41 20.23 -6.53 -12.33
CA PHE A 41 19.20 -7.57 -12.36
C PHE A 41 17.79 -6.99 -12.49
N CYS A 42 17.48 -5.94 -11.71
CA CYS A 42 16.16 -5.30 -11.78
C CYS A 42 15.90 -4.70 -13.18
N ARG A 43 16.88 -4.04 -13.78
CA ARG A 43 16.78 -3.47 -15.12
C ARG A 43 16.65 -4.55 -16.21
N ALA A 44 17.37 -5.66 -16.07
CA ALA A 44 17.21 -6.81 -16.95
C ALA A 44 15.81 -7.43 -16.88
N ALA A 45 15.14 -7.31 -15.72
CA ALA A 45 13.73 -7.69 -15.55
C ALA A 45 12.74 -6.62 -16.05
N GLY A 46 13.20 -5.48 -16.56
CA GLY A 46 12.36 -4.42 -17.11
C GLY A 46 12.04 -3.27 -16.14
N ALA A 47 12.72 -3.18 -14.99
CA ALA A 47 12.50 -2.06 -14.08
C ALA A 47 13.08 -0.76 -14.65
N GLU A 48 12.27 0.30 -14.65
CA GLU A 48 12.64 1.66 -15.07
C GLU A 48 13.06 2.54 -13.89
N ARG A 49 12.40 2.33 -12.73
CA ARG A 49 12.67 3.04 -11.48
C ARG A 49 13.06 2.05 -10.40
N LEU A 50 14.09 2.40 -9.63
CA LEU A 50 14.64 1.53 -8.61
C LEU A 50 14.66 2.24 -7.27
N PHE A 51 14.29 1.50 -6.26
CA PHE A 51 14.28 1.96 -4.88
C PHE A 51 14.99 0.94 -3.99
N ALA A 52 15.77 1.43 -3.03
CA ALA A 52 16.45 0.58 -2.05
C ALA A 52 16.08 0.97 -0.63
N ALA A 53 16.07 -0.01 0.27
CA ALA A 53 15.89 0.18 1.70
C ALA A 53 16.62 -0.94 2.46
N GLY A 54 16.77 -0.82 3.77
CA GLY A 54 17.33 -1.86 4.63
C GLY A 54 18.31 -1.32 5.66
N GLU A 55 19.03 -2.24 6.29
CA GLU A 55 20.02 -1.94 7.34
C GLU A 55 21.38 -1.56 6.74
N ALA A 56 21.46 -0.38 6.12
CA ALA A 56 22.69 0.17 5.56
C ALA A 56 22.66 1.69 5.63
N ASP A 57 23.81 2.32 5.46
CA ASP A 57 23.91 3.79 5.38
C ASP A 57 23.53 4.27 3.97
N PHE A 58 22.33 4.82 3.84
CA PHE A 58 21.82 5.42 2.61
C PHE A 58 22.00 6.95 2.54
N SER A 59 22.86 7.54 3.36
CA SER A 59 23.04 9.01 3.42
C SER A 59 23.44 9.64 2.08
N GLY A 60 24.06 8.86 1.17
CA GLY A 60 24.42 9.29 -0.20
C GLY A 60 23.27 9.20 -1.22
N TYR A 61 22.09 8.71 -0.85
CA TYR A 61 20.97 8.49 -1.75
C TYR A 61 19.75 9.34 -1.36
N PRO A 62 19.01 9.91 -2.33
CA PRO A 62 17.85 10.72 -2.02
C PRO A 62 16.70 9.85 -1.49
N ALA A 63 16.17 10.21 -0.34
CA ALA A 63 14.96 9.59 0.20
C ALA A 63 13.77 9.91 -0.72
N ALA A 64 13.13 8.88 -1.27
CA ALA A 64 12.08 9.00 -2.26
C ALA A 64 10.69 8.74 -1.69
N ILE A 65 10.54 7.73 -0.82
CA ILE A 65 9.25 7.33 -0.27
C ILE A 65 9.43 7.02 1.22
N ARG A 66 8.60 7.63 2.07
CA ARG A 66 8.54 7.35 3.51
C ARG A 66 7.22 6.69 3.86
N ILE A 67 7.28 5.44 4.28
CA ILE A 67 6.11 4.71 4.76
C ILE A 67 6.00 4.93 6.26
N ARG A 68 4.81 5.34 6.68
CA ARG A 68 4.51 5.61 8.09
C ARG A 68 3.24 4.88 8.53
N GLU A 69 3.31 4.31 9.72
CA GLU A 69 2.13 3.82 10.40
C GLU A 69 1.23 4.97 10.86
N ARG A 70 -0.06 4.70 10.87
CA ARG A 70 -1.09 5.60 11.41
C ARG A 70 -2.11 4.78 12.17
N SER A 71 -2.56 5.31 13.29
CA SER A 71 -3.58 4.63 14.09
C SER A 71 -4.57 5.60 14.71
N ALA A 72 -5.76 5.11 14.99
CA ALA A 72 -6.79 5.82 15.72
C ALA A 72 -7.56 4.85 16.63
N PRO A 73 -7.96 5.27 17.85
CA PRO A 73 -8.89 4.49 18.65
C PRO A 73 -10.18 4.26 17.85
N ARG A 74 -10.63 3.02 17.73
CA ARG A 74 -11.81 2.70 16.91
C ARG A 74 -13.07 3.47 17.38
N GLU A 75 -13.21 3.66 18.67
CA GLU A 75 -14.31 4.41 19.28
C GLU A 75 -14.31 5.91 18.95
N SER A 76 -13.14 6.47 18.59
CA SER A 76 -13.03 7.89 18.19
C SER A 76 -13.46 8.15 16.75
N LEU A 77 -13.56 7.10 15.93
CA LEU A 77 -13.98 7.21 14.55
C LEU A 77 -15.49 7.24 14.47
N LEU A 78 -16.05 8.32 13.92
CA LEU A 78 -17.48 8.41 13.67
C LEU A 78 -17.95 7.27 12.76
N PRO A 79 -19.12 6.70 13.01
CA PRO A 79 -19.68 5.64 12.16
C PRO A 79 -19.90 6.15 10.72
N ALA A 80 -19.90 5.23 9.77
CA ALA A 80 -20.33 5.56 8.42
C ALA A 80 -21.81 5.94 8.41
N PRO A 81 -22.25 6.80 7.48
CA PRO A 81 -23.68 7.06 7.27
C PRO A 81 -24.45 5.75 7.00
N GLU A 82 -25.71 5.65 7.42
CA GLU A 82 -26.54 4.44 7.28
C GLU A 82 -26.68 3.95 5.84
N ALA A 83 -26.67 4.87 4.86
CA ALA A 83 -26.75 4.51 3.45
C ALA A 83 -25.48 3.81 2.92
N VAL A 84 -24.36 3.89 3.66
CA VAL A 84 -23.09 3.28 3.25
C VAL A 84 -23.04 1.83 3.70
N ARG A 85 -22.88 0.93 2.73
CA ARG A 85 -22.78 -0.51 2.97
C ARG A 85 -21.53 -1.11 2.33
N LEU A 86 -21.04 -2.16 2.93
CA LEU A 86 -19.92 -2.95 2.43
C LEU A 86 -20.44 -4.23 1.78
N VAL A 87 -19.91 -4.55 0.62
CA VAL A 87 -20.26 -5.75 -0.14
C VAL A 87 -18.98 -6.54 -0.41
N PRO A 88 -18.87 -7.78 0.07
CA PRO A 88 -17.71 -8.61 -0.20
C PRO A 88 -17.50 -8.82 -1.71
N VAL A 89 -16.25 -8.91 -2.10
CA VAL A 89 -15.88 -9.27 -3.47
C VAL A 89 -16.20 -10.76 -3.67
N THR A 90 -16.86 -11.06 -4.79
CA THR A 90 -17.17 -12.44 -5.24
C THR A 90 -16.27 -12.82 -6.41
N GLU A 91 -16.26 -14.08 -6.80
CA GLU A 91 -15.54 -14.55 -8.01
C GLU A 91 -15.95 -13.75 -9.25
N GLU A 92 -17.24 -13.40 -9.38
CA GLU A 92 -17.76 -12.65 -10.51
C GLU A 92 -17.30 -11.18 -10.52
N THR A 93 -16.98 -10.61 -9.36
CA THR A 93 -16.60 -9.20 -9.21
C THR A 93 -15.11 -8.98 -8.96
N ALA A 94 -14.33 -10.05 -8.79
CA ALA A 94 -12.91 -9.98 -8.46
C ALA A 94 -12.08 -9.27 -9.52
N ALA A 95 -12.30 -9.58 -10.80
CA ALA A 95 -11.59 -8.94 -11.91
C ALA A 95 -11.87 -7.43 -11.99
N ASP A 96 -13.12 -7.02 -11.80
CA ASP A 96 -13.50 -5.62 -11.76
C ASP A 96 -12.85 -4.89 -10.58
N TRP A 97 -12.85 -5.53 -9.41
CA TRP A 97 -12.22 -4.98 -8.21
C TRP A 97 -10.71 -4.81 -8.39
N ALA A 98 -10.02 -5.82 -8.90
CA ALA A 98 -8.58 -5.79 -9.15
C ALA A 98 -8.21 -4.69 -10.16
N ARG A 99 -8.99 -4.54 -11.23
CA ARG A 99 -8.80 -3.48 -12.24
C ARG A 99 -8.94 -2.09 -11.61
N GLU A 100 -10.02 -1.83 -10.86
CA GLU A 100 -10.25 -0.55 -10.19
C GLU A 100 -9.17 -0.28 -9.13
N TYR A 101 -8.81 -1.29 -8.34
CA TYR A 101 -7.73 -1.21 -7.37
C TYR A 101 -6.42 -0.77 -8.04
N ASN A 102 -5.98 -1.50 -9.06
CA ASN A 102 -4.74 -1.19 -9.77
C ASN A 102 -4.76 0.22 -10.39
N ALA A 103 -5.89 0.63 -10.96
CA ALA A 103 -6.03 1.97 -11.51
C ALA A 103 -5.88 3.07 -10.44
N ARG A 104 -6.48 2.87 -9.24
CA ARG A 104 -6.44 3.87 -8.14
C ARG A 104 -5.10 3.91 -7.44
N PHE A 105 -4.43 2.76 -7.30
CA PHE A 105 -3.15 2.67 -6.59
C PHE A 105 -1.94 2.87 -7.49
N ARG A 106 -2.09 2.93 -8.82
CA ARG A 106 -0.99 3.11 -9.77
C ARG A 106 -0.07 4.29 -9.46
N ALA A 107 -0.63 5.40 -9.02
CA ALA A 107 0.13 6.62 -8.69
C ALA A 107 0.47 6.74 -7.19
N VAL A 108 0.06 5.79 -6.36
CA VAL A 108 0.36 5.81 -4.92
C VAL A 108 1.76 5.24 -4.69
N PRO A 109 2.68 6.01 -4.09
CA PRO A 109 4.05 5.54 -3.87
C PRO A 109 4.09 4.25 -3.04
N ALA A 110 4.91 3.30 -3.47
CA ALA A 110 5.12 1.98 -2.86
C ALA A 110 3.84 1.15 -2.61
N ALA A 111 2.72 1.49 -3.27
CA ALA A 111 1.55 0.64 -3.21
C ALA A 111 1.79 -0.66 -3.99
N GLU A 112 1.23 -1.75 -3.49
CA GLU A 112 1.27 -3.03 -4.17
C GLU A 112 0.14 -3.13 -5.20
N SER A 113 0.45 -3.69 -6.37
CA SER A 113 -0.56 -4.01 -7.39
C SER A 113 -1.20 -5.37 -7.10
N CYS A 114 -2.48 -5.50 -7.39
CA CYS A 114 -3.18 -6.78 -7.36
C CYS A 114 -2.81 -7.60 -8.59
N SER A 115 -2.06 -8.67 -8.37
CA SER A 115 -1.64 -9.60 -9.43
C SER A 115 -2.79 -10.54 -9.83
N PRO A 116 -2.72 -11.21 -11.01
CA PRO A 116 -3.72 -12.21 -11.40
C PRO A 116 -3.87 -13.39 -10.42
N ALA A 117 -2.82 -13.70 -9.67
CA ALA A 117 -2.88 -14.74 -8.64
C ALA A 117 -3.67 -14.25 -7.41
N GLU A 118 -3.43 -13.00 -6.99
CA GLU A 118 -4.16 -12.38 -5.90
C GLU A 118 -5.63 -12.11 -6.27
N GLU A 119 -5.90 -11.69 -7.51
CA GLU A 119 -7.27 -11.53 -8.02
C GLU A 119 -8.11 -12.80 -7.80
N ARG A 120 -7.57 -13.95 -8.17
CA ARG A 120 -8.25 -15.25 -7.97
C ARG A 120 -8.50 -15.57 -6.49
N ALA A 121 -7.70 -15.04 -5.60
CA ALA A 121 -7.82 -15.26 -4.15
C ALA A 121 -8.73 -14.25 -3.44
N LEU A 122 -9.13 -13.14 -4.08
CA LEU A 122 -9.90 -12.07 -3.45
C LEU A 122 -11.20 -12.54 -2.84
N ALA A 123 -11.95 -13.37 -3.57
CA ALA A 123 -13.27 -13.86 -3.14
C ALA A 123 -13.17 -14.80 -1.92
N ALA A 124 -12.11 -15.62 -1.86
CA ALA A 124 -11.93 -16.58 -0.79
C ALA A 124 -11.47 -15.93 0.53
N GLY A 125 -10.79 -14.80 0.46
CA GLY A 125 -10.20 -14.13 1.63
C GLY A 125 -11.18 -13.33 2.46
N GLY A 126 -12.31 -12.89 1.91
CA GLY A 126 -13.30 -12.06 2.60
C GLY A 126 -12.80 -10.65 3.01
N GLU A 127 -11.55 -10.33 2.68
CA GLU A 127 -10.90 -9.06 3.06
C GLU A 127 -11.22 -7.93 2.08
N ALA A 128 -11.45 -8.28 0.81
CA ALA A 128 -11.70 -7.32 -0.25
C ALA A 128 -13.20 -6.94 -0.30
N LEU A 129 -13.47 -5.64 -0.31
CA LEU A 129 -14.80 -5.09 -0.16
C LEU A 129 -15.06 -4.01 -1.19
N TRP A 130 -16.26 -3.99 -1.74
CA TRP A 130 -16.85 -2.86 -2.41
C TRP A 130 -17.59 -1.98 -1.41
N ILE A 131 -17.57 -0.67 -1.62
CA ILE A 131 -18.24 0.31 -0.76
C ILE A 131 -19.33 1.01 -1.59
N TRP A 132 -20.56 0.91 -1.12
CA TRP A 132 -21.74 1.47 -1.76
C TRP A 132 -22.39 2.53 -0.88
N ASP A 133 -22.92 3.58 -1.47
CA ASP A 133 -23.78 4.57 -0.84
C ASP A 133 -25.11 4.58 -1.60
N GLY A 134 -26.16 4.04 -0.98
CA GLY A 134 -27.39 3.72 -1.69
C GLY A 134 -27.14 2.76 -2.87
N ALA A 135 -27.44 3.22 -4.09
CA ALA A 135 -27.23 2.47 -5.33
C ALA A 135 -25.87 2.74 -6.00
N GLU A 136 -25.09 3.67 -5.49
CA GLU A 136 -23.84 4.10 -6.11
C GLU A 136 -22.62 3.40 -5.49
N ARG A 137 -21.72 2.89 -6.33
CA ARG A 137 -20.42 2.37 -5.88
C ARG A 137 -19.46 3.54 -5.66
N ILE A 138 -19.14 3.83 -4.39
CA ILE A 138 -18.35 5.00 -4.01
C ILE A 138 -16.89 4.68 -3.70
N GLY A 139 -16.55 3.41 -3.49
CA GLY A 139 -15.19 3.04 -3.12
C GLY A 139 -14.94 1.54 -3.11
N LEU A 140 -13.71 1.21 -2.75
CA LEU A 140 -13.23 -0.14 -2.49
C LEU A 140 -12.21 -0.13 -1.35
N GLY A 141 -11.98 -1.29 -0.75
CA GLY A 141 -10.97 -1.43 0.28
C GLY A 141 -10.70 -2.86 0.67
N ARG A 142 -9.68 -3.03 1.52
CA ARG A 142 -9.33 -4.30 2.15
C ARG A 142 -9.15 -4.10 3.64
N VAL A 143 -9.65 -5.03 4.42
CA VAL A 143 -9.55 -5.02 5.89
C VAL A 143 -9.09 -6.40 6.37
N ARG A 144 -8.16 -6.42 7.30
CA ARG A 144 -7.75 -7.64 8.01
C ARG A 144 -7.58 -7.33 9.49
N GLY A 145 -8.35 -8.00 10.34
CA GLY A 145 -8.30 -7.74 11.78
C GLY A 145 -8.53 -6.26 12.11
N GLY A 146 -7.57 -5.62 12.76
CA GLY A 146 -7.60 -4.18 13.09
C GLY A 146 -6.98 -3.27 12.05
N GLU A 147 -6.67 -3.76 10.85
CA GLU A 147 -5.88 -3.03 9.88
C GLU A 147 -6.65 -2.73 8.58
N LEU A 148 -6.58 -1.48 8.13
CA LEU A 148 -6.99 -1.04 6.82
C LEU A 148 -5.83 -1.25 5.84
N LEU A 149 -5.84 -2.38 5.12
CA LEU A 149 -4.78 -2.71 4.15
C LEU A 149 -4.86 -1.85 2.89
N ALA A 150 -6.06 -1.43 2.50
CA ALA A 150 -6.27 -0.55 1.36
C ALA A 150 -7.59 0.20 1.50
N VAL A 151 -7.63 1.43 1.03
CA VAL A 151 -8.86 2.21 0.85
C VAL A 151 -8.73 3.14 -0.36
N ALA A 152 -9.66 3.07 -1.28
CA ALA A 152 -9.75 3.97 -2.42
C ALA A 152 -11.18 4.45 -2.64
N ALA A 153 -11.32 5.77 -2.80
CA ALA A 153 -12.58 6.36 -3.24
C ALA A 153 -12.68 6.30 -4.78
N LEU A 154 -13.80 5.84 -5.28
CA LEU A 154 -14.14 5.85 -6.70
C LEU A 154 -14.80 7.18 -7.11
N GLN A 155 -15.46 7.83 -6.16
CA GLN A 155 -16.13 9.12 -6.36
C GLN A 155 -15.39 10.25 -5.64
N PRO A 156 -15.34 11.47 -6.21
CA PRO A 156 -14.80 12.64 -5.54
C PRO A 156 -15.49 12.88 -4.20
N GLY A 157 -14.72 13.14 -3.14
CA GLY A 157 -15.25 13.44 -1.81
C GLY A 157 -15.68 12.22 -0.98
N ALA A 158 -15.72 11.00 -1.55
CA ALA A 158 -16.17 9.81 -0.82
C ALA A 158 -15.13 9.21 0.16
N GLY A 159 -13.89 9.69 0.16
CA GLY A 159 -12.80 9.06 0.93
C GLY A 159 -13.07 8.91 2.41
N GLU A 160 -13.67 9.90 3.05
CA GLU A 160 -14.03 9.85 4.46
C GLU A 160 -15.07 8.77 4.75
N ARG A 161 -16.14 8.71 3.93
CA ARG A 161 -17.18 7.67 4.05
C ARG A 161 -16.58 6.28 3.87
N CYS A 162 -15.65 6.12 2.91
CA CYS A 162 -14.96 4.86 2.68
C CYS A 162 -14.13 4.43 3.90
N VAL A 163 -13.31 5.33 4.47
CA VAL A 163 -12.50 5.02 5.66
C VAL A 163 -13.39 4.63 6.83
N ARG A 164 -14.45 5.40 7.13
CA ARG A 164 -15.37 5.12 8.24
C ARG A 164 -16.08 3.76 8.08
N ALA A 165 -16.54 3.46 6.86
CA ALA A 165 -17.19 2.18 6.58
C ALA A 165 -16.25 0.99 6.81
N LEU A 166 -15.01 1.06 6.30
CA LEU A 166 -14.02 0.02 6.49
C LEU A 166 -13.55 -0.09 7.94
N ALA A 167 -13.38 1.04 8.65
CA ALA A 167 -13.00 1.05 10.06
C ALA A 167 -14.03 0.34 10.94
N ALA A 168 -15.30 0.38 10.58
CA ALA A 168 -16.36 -0.34 11.29
C ALA A 168 -16.21 -1.88 11.21
N GLN A 169 -15.52 -2.39 10.17
CA GLN A 169 -15.18 -3.82 10.02
C GLN A 169 -13.93 -4.23 10.80
N CYS A 170 -13.09 -3.28 11.18
CA CYS A 170 -11.90 -3.58 11.95
C CYS A 170 -12.27 -4.17 13.31
N THR A 171 -11.50 -5.17 13.74
CA THR A 171 -11.62 -5.78 15.07
C THR A 171 -10.59 -5.16 16.02
N GLY A 172 -10.89 -5.23 17.33
CA GLY A 172 -9.99 -4.67 18.35
C GLY A 172 -10.24 -3.19 18.65
N PRO A 173 -9.46 -2.61 19.59
CA PRO A 173 -9.68 -1.27 20.10
C PRO A 173 -9.11 -0.17 19.19
N GLU A 174 -8.24 -0.52 18.26
CA GLU A 174 -7.50 0.41 17.42
C GLU A 174 -7.60 0.04 15.95
N VAL A 175 -7.76 1.05 15.10
CA VAL A 175 -7.68 0.93 13.62
C VAL A 175 -6.32 1.41 13.18
N ARG A 176 -5.59 0.57 12.46
CA ARG A 176 -4.24 0.86 11.95
C ARG A 176 -4.21 0.84 10.44
N LEU A 177 -3.29 1.58 9.88
CA LEU A 177 -2.95 1.57 8.45
C LEU A 177 -1.52 2.05 8.24
N THR A 178 -0.96 1.75 7.07
CA THR A 178 0.30 2.34 6.60
C THR A 178 0.04 3.22 5.39
N CYS A 179 0.77 4.32 5.28
CA CYS A 179 0.64 5.25 4.17
C CYS A 179 1.97 5.91 3.85
N ALA A 180 2.24 6.08 2.55
CA ALA A 180 3.35 6.92 2.12
C ALA A 180 3.10 8.38 2.47
N GLU A 181 4.07 9.07 3.07
CA GLU A 181 3.95 10.51 3.40
C GLU A 181 3.76 11.37 2.15
N GLU A 182 4.26 10.90 1.01
CA GLU A 182 4.12 11.54 -0.29
C GLU A 182 2.67 11.51 -0.81
N ASN A 183 1.83 10.59 -0.31
CA ASN A 183 0.38 10.57 -0.58
C ASN A 183 -0.35 11.66 0.23
N ARG A 184 -0.06 12.93 -0.08
CA ARG A 184 -0.56 14.12 0.62
C ARG A 184 -2.07 14.16 0.76
N ARG A 185 -2.81 13.58 -0.20
CA ARG A 185 -4.28 13.56 -0.14
C ARG A 185 -4.77 12.61 0.95
N ALA A 186 -4.23 11.41 1.01
CA ALA A 186 -4.57 10.44 2.05
C ALA A 186 -4.11 10.92 3.43
N MET A 187 -2.89 11.48 3.53
CA MET A 187 -2.37 12.01 4.78
C MET A 187 -3.31 13.07 5.37
N ARG A 188 -3.75 14.05 4.59
CA ARG A 188 -4.72 15.07 5.04
C ARG A 188 -6.07 14.48 5.46
N LEU A 189 -6.51 13.41 4.79
CA LEU A 189 -7.74 12.72 5.17
C LEU A 189 -7.60 12.05 6.53
N TYR A 190 -6.52 11.31 6.74
CA TYR A 190 -6.27 10.62 8.01
C TYR A 190 -6.06 11.60 9.18
N ASP A 191 -5.37 12.74 8.94
CA ASP A 191 -5.24 13.81 9.94
C ASP A 191 -6.62 14.33 10.38
N ARG A 192 -7.54 14.62 9.43
CA ARG A 192 -8.89 15.07 9.76
C ARG A 192 -9.73 14.02 10.48
N LEU A 193 -9.50 12.75 10.23
CA LEU A 193 -10.20 11.64 10.89
C LEU A 193 -9.61 11.30 12.26
N GLY A 194 -8.56 11.99 12.70
CA GLY A 194 -7.96 11.79 14.01
C GLY A 194 -6.96 10.64 14.08
N PHE A 195 -6.47 10.14 12.94
CA PHE A 195 -5.37 9.18 12.95
C PHE A 195 -4.07 9.86 13.37
N SER A 196 -3.48 9.38 14.45
CA SER A 196 -2.17 9.81 14.93
C SER A 196 -1.06 9.34 13.98
N ARG A 197 0.08 10.01 14.03
CA ARG A 197 1.29 9.58 13.34
C ARG A 197 2.05 8.62 14.23
N GLY A 198 2.18 7.38 13.78
CA GLY A 198 3.02 6.36 14.40
C GLY A 198 4.47 6.42 13.95
N ALA A 199 5.19 5.31 14.15
CA ALA A 199 6.57 5.15 13.74
C ALA A 199 6.74 5.26 12.22
N GLU A 200 7.92 5.69 11.78
CA GLU A 200 8.35 5.50 10.41
C GLU A 200 8.74 4.03 10.25
N GLU A 201 8.03 3.31 9.37
CA GLU A 201 8.28 1.88 9.16
C GLU A 201 9.40 1.64 8.17
N ARG A 202 9.48 2.47 7.13
CA ARG A 202 10.47 2.30 6.07
C ARG A 202 10.68 3.56 5.26
N VAL A 203 11.94 3.82 4.93
CA VAL A 203 12.33 4.78 3.91
C VAL A 203 12.86 4.02 2.70
N TRP A 204 12.35 4.32 1.52
CA TRP A 204 12.89 3.89 0.25
C TRP A 204 13.69 5.02 -0.37
N PHE A 205 14.91 4.72 -0.76
CA PHE A 205 15.85 5.64 -1.40
C PHE A 205 15.89 5.38 -2.91
N SER A 206 15.91 6.44 -3.71
CA SER A 206 16.08 6.30 -5.17
C SER A 206 17.53 5.94 -5.51
N ILE A 207 17.72 4.98 -6.44
CA ILE A 207 19.04 4.53 -6.88
C ILE A 207 19.15 4.51 -8.41
#